data_06751e3d0cd2b9f291b2d898185fbe38
#
_entry.id   06751e3d0cd2b9f291b2d898185fbe38
#
_cell.length_a   1.000
_cell.length_b   1.000
_cell.length_c   1.000
_cell.angle_alpha   90.00
_cell.angle_beta   90.00
_cell.angle_gamma   90.00
#
_symmetry.space_group_name_H-M   'P 1'
#
loop_
_entity.id
_entity.type
_entity.pdbx_description
1 polymer ?
#
loop_
_entity_poly.entity_id
_entity_poly.type
_entity_poly.pdbx_seq_one_letter_code
_entity_poly.pdbx_strand_id
1 'polypeptide(L)'
;MLVLSSVLGACAQDATGTLAAPSGERVYAAQGCALCHGSDGAGSSFGPTLHGKARYWTREKLVAYLKAPVAYAEADPRLAEQKKRYSLPMRQFDKVPESELAAVADYVLHLP
;
A
#
# COMPACT_ATOMS: atom_id res chain seq x y z
N MET A 1 15.03 -52.88 -13.75
CA MET A 1 14.54 -51.69 -14.46
C MET A 1 14.08 -50.68 -13.43
N LEU A 2 14.88 -49.70 -13.21
CA LEU A 2 14.55 -48.63 -12.28
C LEU A 2 13.79 -47.56 -13.01
N VAL A 3 12.59 -47.33 -12.57
CA VAL A 3 11.81 -46.15 -12.98
C VAL A 3 12.18 -45.05 -11.97
N LEU A 4 12.99 -44.16 -12.40
CA LEU A 4 13.20 -42.91 -11.65
C LEU A 4 11.98 -42.02 -11.88
N SER A 5 11.12 -42.01 -10.91
CA SER A 5 10.09 -40.98 -10.84
C SER A 5 10.71 -39.72 -10.32
N SER A 6 11.01 -38.83 -11.21
CA SER A 6 11.45 -37.50 -10.86
C SER A 6 10.29 -36.71 -10.26
N VAL A 7 10.30 -36.62 -8.96
CA VAL A 7 9.38 -35.72 -8.26
C VAL A 7 9.96 -34.32 -8.37
N LEU A 8 9.61 -33.57 -9.38
CA LEU A 8 10.08 -32.19 -9.61
C LEU A 8 8.95 -31.21 -9.67
N GLY A 9 7.77 -31.52 -9.13
CA GLY A 9 6.62 -30.64 -9.27
C GLY A 9 6.43 -29.61 -8.18
N ALA A 10 6.89 -29.89 -6.96
CA ALA A 10 6.52 -29.05 -5.81
C ALA A 10 7.20 -27.67 -5.79
N CYS A 11 8.47 -27.59 -6.14
CA CYS A 11 9.22 -26.33 -6.13
C CYS A 11 8.76 -25.35 -7.21
N ALA A 12 8.26 -25.86 -8.33
CA ALA A 12 7.76 -25.00 -9.40
C ALA A 12 6.44 -24.32 -9.03
N GLN A 13 5.64 -24.93 -8.19
CA GLN A 13 4.39 -24.33 -7.73
C GLN A 13 4.63 -23.21 -6.72
N ASP A 14 5.63 -23.34 -5.85
CA ASP A 14 6.01 -22.28 -4.92
C ASP A 14 6.51 -21.05 -5.67
N ALA A 15 7.32 -21.26 -6.71
CA ALA A 15 7.77 -20.18 -7.58
C ALA A 15 6.60 -19.45 -8.27
N THR A 16 5.56 -20.18 -8.66
CA THR A 16 4.35 -19.61 -9.26
C THR A 16 3.60 -18.74 -8.23
N GLY A 17 3.55 -19.15 -6.97
CA GLY A 17 2.96 -18.36 -5.89
C GLY A 17 3.66 -17.03 -5.68
N THR A 18 4.99 -16.96 -5.87
CA THR A 18 5.76 -15.74 -5.74
C THR A 18 5.53 -14.75 -6.89
N LEU A 19 5.00 -15.22 -8.02
CA LEU A 19 4.65 -14.37 -9.17
C LEU A 19 3.25 -13.78 -9.07
N ALA A 20 2.47 -14.20 -8.09
CA ALA A 20 1.16 -13.61 -7.83
C ALA A 20 1.32 -12.15 -7.41
N ALA A 21 0.33 -11.33 -7.74
CA ALA A 21 0.29 -9.93 -7.31
C ALA A 21 0.40 -9.83 -5.79
N PRO A 22 1.17 -8.88 -5.26
CA PRO A 22 1.29 -8.70 -3.82
C PRO A 22 -0.06 -8.34 -3.20
N SER A 23 -0.29 -8.79 -1.97
CA SER A 23 -1.47 -8.41 -1.19
C SER A 23 -1.31 -6.99 -0.68
N GLY A 24 -2.27 -6.13 -0.96
CA GLY A 24 -2.29 -4.77 -0.45
C GLY A 24 -2.32 -4.71 1.08
N GLU A 25 -3.03 -5.64 1.71
CA GLU A 25 -3.06 -5.75 3.16
C GLU A 25 -1.68 -6.06 3.74
N ARG A 26 -0.94 -6.96 3.12
CA ARG A 26 0.43 -7.29 3.53
C ARG A 26 1.37 -6.11 3.34
N VAL A 27 1.26 -5.41 2.24
CA VAL A 27 2.08 -4.21 1.98
C VAL A 27 1.77 -3.14 3.02
N TYR A 28 0.49 -2.93 3.33
CA TYR A 28 0.05 -2.01 4.36
C TYR A 28 0.72 -2.30 5.71
N ALA A 29 0.72 -3.55 6.13
CA ALA A 29 1.36 -3.97 7.37
C ALA A 29 2.90 -3.84 7.28
N ALA A 30 3.50 -4.34 6.21
CA ALA A 30 4.95 -4.37 6.05
C ALA A 30 5.57 -2.97 5.97
N GLN A 31 4.89 -2.03 5.35
CA GLN A 31 5.36 -0.65 5.21
C GLN A 31 5.06 0.23 6.43
N GLY A 32 4.41 -0.33 7.45
CA GLY A 32 4.15 0.39 8.69
C GLY A 32 3.02 1.42 8.60
N CYS A 33 2.15 1.31 7.61
CA CYS A 33 1.02 2.23 7.46
C CYS A 33 0.11 2.22 8.69
N ALA A 34 -0.06 1.05 9.30
CA ALA A 34 -0.87 0.87 10.50
C ALA A 34 -0.39 1.67 11.70
N LEU A 35 0.89 2.02 11.76
CA LEU A 35 1.46 2.77 12.89
C LEU A 35 0.81 4.15 13.05
N CYS A 36 0.40 4.76 11.95
CA CYS A 36 -0.26 6.06 11.96
C CYS A 36 -1.74 5.98 11.60
N HIS A 37 -2.09 5.11 10.66
CA HIS A 37 -3.46 5.02 10.14
C HIS A 37 -4.34 3.98 10.83
N GLY A 38 -3.78 3.22 11.77
CA GLY A 38 -4.50 2.14 12.44
C GLY A 38 -4.46 0.83 11.64
N SER A 39 -4.66 -0.30 12.32
CA SER A 39 -4.61 -1.63 11.70
C SER A 39 -5.72 -1.85 10.66
N ASP A 40 -6.84 -1.17 10.83
CA ASP A 40 -8.01 -1.21 9.94
C ASP A 40 -8.15 0.05 9.06
N GLY A 41 -7.18 0.96 9.12
CA GLY A 41 -7.22 2.20 8.36
C GLY A 41 -8.17 3.26 8.92
N ALA A 42 -8.70 3.08 10.11
CA ALA A 42 -9.66 4.03 10.70
C ALA A 42 -9.02 5.33 11.19
N GLY A 43 -7.70 5.39 11.21
CA GLY A 43 -6.97 6.57 11.67
C GLY A 43 -6.59 6.52 13.15
N SER A 44 -5.82 7.49 13.55
CA SER A 44 -5.39 7.72 14.93
C SER A 44 -5.05 9.18 15.11
N SER A 45 -4.48 9.54 16.27
CA SER A 45 -3.96 10.89 16.49
C SER A 45 -2.75 11.21 15.60
N PHE A 46 -2.09 10.21 15.03
CA PHE A 46 -0.90 10.38 14.20
C PHE A 46 -1.20 10.46 12.70
N GLY A 47 -2.33 9.94 12.26
CA GLY A 47 -2.69 9.96 10.85
C GLY A 47 -4.20 9.86 10.64
N PRO A 48 -4.70 10.39 9.51
CA PRO A 48 -6.12 10.42 9.24
C PRO A 48 -6.69 9.04 8.91
N THR A 49 -8.01 8.94 9.00
CA THR A 49 -8.71 7.77 8.47
C THR A 49 -8.46 7.61 6.98
N LEU A 50 -8.33 6.36 6.56
CA LEU A 50 -8.22 5.99 5.15
C LEU A 50 -9.55 5.48 4.58
N HIS A 51 -10.60 5.50 5.39
CA HIS A 51 -11.94 5.10 4.96
C HIS A 51 -12.55 6.15 4.02
N GLY A 52 -13.28 5.70 3.03
CA GLY A 52 -14.02 6.57 2.12
C GLY A 52 -13.14 7.35 1.13
N LYS A 53 -11.88 6.96 0.93
CA LYS A 53 -10.94 7.70 0.10
C LYS A 53 -11.22 7.58 -1.40
N ALA A 54 -11.96 6.58 -1.84
CA ALA A 54 -12.32 6.42 -3.24
C ALA A 54 -13.14 7.61 -3.80
N ARG A 55 -13.69 8.45 -2.95
CA ARG A 55 -14.37 9.68 -3.35
C ARG A 55 -13.44 10.69 -4.01
N TYR A 56 -12.18 10.74 -3.58
CA TYR A 56 -11.23 11.78 -3.95
C TYR A 56 -9.99 11.23 -4.63
N TRP A 57 -9.75 9.93 -4.52
CA TRP A 57 -8.53 9.30 -4.96
C TRP A 57 -8.81 8.22 -5.99
N THR A 58 -7.91 8.13 -6.97
CA THR A 58 -7.78 6.98 -7.85
C THR A 58 -6.51 6.23 -7.47
N ARG A 59 -6.34 5.03 -7.99
CA ARG A 59 -5.08 4.28 -7.80
C ARG A 59 -3.89 5.11 -8.22
N GLU A 60 -3.96 5.71 -9.40
CA GLU A 60 -2.86 6.47 -10.00
C GLU A 60 -2.47 7.67 -9.14
N LYS A 61 -3.45 8.40 -8.66
CA LYS A 61 -3.22 9.55 -7.77
C LYS A 61 -2.63 9.12 -6.44
N LEU A 62 -3.15 8.03 -5.88
CA LEU A 62 -2.69 7.54 -4.59
C LEU A 62 -1.25 7.01 -4.69
N VAL A 63 -0.92 6.30 -5.76
CA VAL A 63 0.46 5.87 -6.01
C VAL A 63 1.39 7.06 -6.15
N ALA A 64 0.99 8.09 -6.90
CA ALA A 64 1.78 9.32 -7.04
C ALA A 64 2.01 10.01 -5.70
N TYR A 65 0.98 10.07 -4.86
CA TYR A 65 1.09 10.60 -3.51
C TYR A 65 2.07 9.81 -2.65
N LEU A 66 1.97 8.49 -2.66
CA LEU A 66 2.85 7.64 -1.87
C LEU A 66 4.33 7.79 -2.26
N LYS A 67 4.61 8.08 -3.52
CA LYS A 67 5.97 8.31 -3.99
C LYS A 67 6.55 9.64 -3.52
N ALA A 68 5.73 10.68 -3.39
CA ALA A 68 6.17 12.02 -3.04
C ALA A 68 5.09 12.77 -2.24
N PRO A 69 4.81 12.33 -1.00
CA PRO A 69 3.66 12.87 -0.25
C PRO A 69 3.78 14.36 0.08
N VAL A 70 4.97 14.85 0.37
CA VAL A 70 5.17 16.26 0.71
C VAL A 70 4.93 17.14 -0.52
N ALA A 71 5.55 16.79 -1.65
CA ALA A 71 5.38 17.56 -2.88
C ALA A 71 3.93 17.50 -3.40
N TYR A 72 3.30 16.34 -3.30
CA TYR A 72 1.91 16.17 -3.72
C TYR A 72 0.97 17.02 -2.86
N ALA A 73 1.20 17.05 -1.55
CA ALA A 73 0.39 17.81 -0.61
C ALA A 73 0.48 19.32 -0.84
N GLU A 74 1.62 19.82 -1.28
CA GLU A 74 1.80 21.24 -1.60
C GLU A 74 0.87 21.70 -2.73
N ALA A 75 0.54 20.79 -3.64
CA ALA A 75 -0.31 21.08 -4.78
C ALA A 75 -1.81 20.78 -4.54
N ASP A 76 -2.16 20.25 -3.37
CA ASP A 76 -3.54 19.86 -3.06
C ASP A 76 -4.03 20.55 -1.78
N PRO A 77 -4.98 21.50 -1.88
CA PRO A 77 -5.48 22.24 -0.71
C PRO A 77 -6.08 21.36 0.38
N ARG A 78 -6.69 20.23 0.03
CA ARG A 78 -7.26 19.31 1.03
C ARG A 78 -6.18 18.67 1.89
N LEU A 79 -5.06 18.32 1.28
CA LEU A 79 -3.92 17.74 1.97
C LEU A 79 -3.19 18.80 2.80
N ALA A 80 -3.12 20.01 2.31
CA ALA A 80 -2.54 21.13 3.06
C ALA A 80 -3.35 21.41 4.34
N GLU A 81 -4.68 21.35 4.28
CA GLU A 81 -5.54 21.46 5.45
C GLU A 81 -5.36 20.29 6.41
N GLN A 82 -5.25 19.08 5.90
CA GLN A 82 -5.04 17.89 6.70
C GLN A 82 -3.72 17.94 7.47
N LYS A 83 -2.69 18.53 6.89
CA LYS A 83 -1.38 18.72 7.52
C LYS A 83 -1.46 19.54 8.79
N LYS A 84 -2.41 20.42 8.92
CA LYS A 84 -2.61 21.23 10.14
C LYS A 84 -3.05 20.37 11.32
N ARG A 85 -3.76 19.27 11.05
CA ARG A 85 -4.23 18.34 12.08
C ARG A 85 -3.18 17.28 12.40
N TYR A 86 -2.41 16.86 11.40
CA TYR A 86 -1.45 15.80 11.50
C TYR A 86 -0.08 16.33 11.10
N SER A 87 0.67 16.75 12.10
CA SER A 87 1.95 17.46 11.88
C SER A 87 3.09 16.57 11.41
N LEU A 88 2.99 15.24 11.66
CA LEU A 88 4.00 14.31 11.18
C LEU A 88 3.81 14.07 9.69
N PRO A 89 4.84 14.35 8.87
CA PRO A 89 4.73 14.09 7.45
C PRO A 89 4.74 12.59 7.17
N MET A 90 4.01 12.20 6.16
CA MET A 90 4.05 10.84 5.67
C MET A 90 5.38 10.57 4.99
N ARG A 91 5.95 9.39 5.23
CA ARG A 91 7.20 8.95 4.63
C ARG A 91 7.07 8.78 3.12
N GLN A 92 8.16 9.00 2.38
CA GLN A 92 8.26 8.68 0.96
C GLN A 92 8.39 7.18 0.72
N PHE A 93 7.61 6.68 -0.24
CA PHE A 93 7.65 5.27 -0.63
C PHE A 93 8.17 5.08 -2.06
N ASP A 94 9.01 5.97 -2.53
CA ASP A 94 9.56 5.97 -3.89
C ASP A 94 10.46 4.75 -4.18
N LYS A 95 10.98 4.09 -3.15
CA LYS A 95 11.80 2.89 -3.27
C LYS A 95 11.00 1.59 -3.26
N VAL A 96 9.70 1.66 -2.97
CA VAL A 96 8.83 0.49 -2.96
C VAL A 96 8.45 0.14 -4.41
N PRO A 97 8.47 -1.15 -4.79
CA PRO A 97 8.10 -1.54 -6.14
C PRO A 97 6.71 -1.06 -6.55
N GLU A 98 6.56 -0.68 -7.80
CA GLU A 98 5.31 -0.15 -8.35
C GLU A 98 4.13 -1.09 -8.14
N SER A 99 4.34 -2.41 -8.27
CA SER A 99 3.30 -3.41 -8.05
C SER A 99 2.80 -3.43 -6.60
N GLU A 100 3.67 -3.19 -5.64
CA GLU A 100 3.29 -3.11 -4.23
C GLU A 100 2.58 -1.81 -3.92
N LEU A 101 3.01 -0.70 -4.50
CA LEU A 101 2.32 0.59 -4.37
C LEU A 101 0.90 0.51 -4.94
N ALA A 102 0.75 -0.11 -6.10
CA ALA A 102 -0.57 -0.32 -6.71
C ALA A 102 -1.46 -1.20 -5.83
N ALA A 103 -0.90 -2.27 -5.27
CA ALA A 103 -1.64 -3.18 -4.40
C ALA A 103 -2.13 -2.50 -3.12
N VAL A 104 -1.28 -1.74 -2.46
CA VAL A 104 -1.67 -1.04 -1.23
C VAL A 104 -2.65 0.09 -1.53
N ALA A 105 -2.50 0.77 -2.66
CA ALA A 105 -3.46 1.79 -3.10
C ALA A 105 -4.85 1.18 -3.29
N ASP A 106 -4.94 0.06 -3.97
CA ASP A 106 -6.21 -0.65 -4.15
C ASP A 106 -6.80 -1.10 -2.82
N TYR A 107 -5.98 -1.62 -1.93
CA TYR A 107 -6.43 -2.00 -0.59
C TYR A 107 -7.06 -0.82 0.15
N VAL A 108 -6.39 0.31 0.17
CA VAL A 108 -6.89 1.53 0.82
C VAL A 108 -8.19 2.00 0.18
N LEU A 109 -8.27 2.01 -1.13
CA LEU A 109 -9.47 2.48 -1.85
C LEU A 109 -10.69 1.57 -1.65
N HIS A 110 -10.49 0.33 -1.24
CA HIS A 110 -11.57 -0.62 -0.93
C HIS A 110 -11.99 -0.60 0.55
N LEU A 111 -11.31 0.16 1.40
CA LEU A 111 -11.75 0.34 2.78
C LEU A 111 -13.08 1.09 2.82
N PRO A 112 -13.99 0.70 3.72
CA PRO A 112 -15.35 1.26 3.77
C PRO A 112 -15.43 2.77 3.98
#